data_df02f16bab6e38b8621a958770d6e9b6
#
_entry.id   df02f16bab6e38b8621a958770d6e9b6
#
_cell.length_a   1.000
_cell.length_b   1.000
_cell.length_c   1.000
_cell.angle_alpha   90.00
_cell.angle_beta   90.00
_cell.angle_gamma   90.00
#
_symmetry.space_group_name_H-M   'P 1'
#
loop_
_entity.id
_entity.type
_entity.pdbx_description
1 polymer ?
#
loop_
_entity_poly.entity_id
_entity_poly.type
_entity_poly.pdbx_seq_one_letter_code
_entity_poly.pdbx_strand_id
1 'polypeptide(L)'
;LVTSHLRLVAKIAMGYRGYGLPVNELISEGNIGLMQAVKKFDPDKGFRLATYAMWWIKAAIQEYVLRSWSLVKMGTTTAQKKLFFNLKKIKNQIAPNQDGDLKDDQVKEISKRLDVDSTEVINMNRRMMGQEKSLNDPIKAGEADEWQDWLVDDSLDQELIISQKQEYEDKKELLNSS
;
A
#
# COMPACT_ATOMS: atom_id res chain seq x y z
N LEU A 1 -28.62 -0.35 18.88
CA LEU A 1 -27.67 -1.38 18.47
C LEU A 1 -26.30 -0.80 18.09
N VAL A 2 -26.21 0.23 17.25
CA VAL A 2 -24.93 0.82 16.83
C VAL A 2 -24.19 1.44 18.02
N THR A 3 -24.83 2.31 18.78
CA THR A 3 -24.25 3.06 19.90
C THR A 3 -23.65 2.14 20.98
N SER A 4 -24.28 1.00 21.26
CA SER A 4 -23.78 0.02 22.23
C SER A 4 -22.49 -0.68 21.79
N HIS A 5 -22.12 -0.63 20.49
CA HIS A 5 -20.94 -1.29 19.92
C HIS A 5 -19.82 -0.34 19.53
N LEU A 6 -19.95 0.98 19.72
CA LEU A 6 -18.90 1.97 19.40
C LEU A 6 -17.59 1.70 20.16
N ARG A 7 -17.67 1.24 21.40
CA ARG A 7 -16.48 0.85 22.18
C ARG A 7 -15.71 -0.30 21.52
N LEU A 8 -16.41 -1.23 20.86
CA LEU A 8 -15.78 -2.32 20.10
C LEU A 8 -15.03 -1.77 18.89
N VAL A 9 -15.62 -0.82 18.17
CA VAL A 9 -14.97 -0.14 17.03
C VAL A 9 -13.69 0.55 17.47
N ALA A 10 -13.74 1.36 18.53
CA ALA A 10 -12.58 2.06 19.07
C ALA A 10 -11.47 1.07 19.48
N LYS A 11 -11.81 -0.04 20.14
CA LYS A 11 -10.84 -1.08 20.52
C LYS A 11 -10.15 -1.70 19.31
N ILE A 12 -10.89 -1.97 18.23
CA ILE A 12 -10.32 -2.54 17.00
C ILE A 12 -9.46 -1.50 16.27
N ALA A 13 -9.95 -0.25 16.14
CA ALA A 13 -9.23 0.84 15.47
C ALA A 13 -7.87 1.13 16.12
N MET A 14 -7.79 1.09 17.45
CA MET A 14 -6.54 1.26 18.20
C MET A 14 -5.47 0.24 17.83
N GLY A 15 -5.85 -0.96 17.38
CA GLY A 15 -4.92 -1.97 16.88
C GLY A 15 -4.23 -1.58 15.56
N TYR A 16 -4.78 -0.61 14.82
CA TYR A 16 -4.26 -0.13 13.54
C TYR A 16 -3.53 1.23 13.62
N ARG A 17 -3.38 1.82 14.81
CA ARG A 17 -2.71 3.13 15.00
C ARG A 17 -1.26 3.16 14.50
N GLY A 18 -0.59 1.99 14.42
CA GLY A 18 0.81 1.87 13.99
C GLY A 18 1.05 2.08 12.50
N TYR A 19 -0.01 2.34 11.71
CA TYR A 19 0.08 2.63 10.27
C TYR A 19 0.19 4.13 9.95
N GLY A 20 0.29 5.01 10.97
CA GLY A 20 0.50 6.46 10.78
C GLY A 20 -0.75 7.25 10.41
N LEU A 21 -1.93 6.61 10.39
CA LEU A 21 -3.21 7.27 10.09
C LEU A 21 -3.87 7.80 11.37
N PRO A 22 -4.65 8.90 11.29
CA PRO A 22 -5.39 9.47 12.41
C PRO A 22 -6.38 8.46 12.98
N VAL A 23 -6.36 8.24 14.30
CA VAL A 23 -7.22 7.25 14.97
C VAL A 23 -8.70 7.58 14.79
N ASN A 24 -9.06 8.86 14.75
CA ASN A 24 -10.43 9.30 14.54
C ASN A 24 -10.99 8.86 13.19
N GLU A 25 -10.18 8.88 12.15
CA GLU A 25 -10.56 8.39 10.82
C GLU A 25 -10.73 6.88 10.80
N LEU A 26 -9.82 6.15 11.46
CA LEU A 26 -9.95 4.70 11.63
C LEU A 26 -11.23 4.31 12.38
N ILE A 27 -11.63 5.09 13.38
CA ILE A 27 -12.89 4.90 14.11
C ILE A 27 -14.08 5.21 13.20
N SER A 28 -14.02 6.28 12.41
CA SER A 28 -15.08 6.66 11.49
C SER A 28 -15.34 5.58 10.43
N GLU A 29 -14.28 5.06 9.81
CA GLU A 29 -14.38 3.96 8.86
C GLU A 29 -14.86 2.65 9.55
N GLY A 30 -14.38 2.38 10.76
CA GLY A 30 -14.88 1.27 11.55
C GLY A 30 -16.38 1.37 11.87
N ASN A 31 -16.89 2.58 12.10
CA ASN A 31 -18.32 2.82 12.29
C ASN A 31 -19.12 2.55 11.02
N ILE A 32 -18.59 2.87 9.84
CA ILE A 32 -19.20 2.51 8.55
C ILE A 32 -19.31 0.98 8.44
N GLY A 33 -18.22 0.26 8.77
CA GLY A 33 -18.23 -1.20 8.81
C GLY A 33 -19.27 -1.77 9.80
N LEU A 34 -19.38 -1.17 10.99
CA LEU A 34 -20.40 -1.55 11.97
C LEU A 34 -21.82 -1.34 11.43
N MET A 35 -22.09 -0.20 10.77
CA MET A 35 -23.42 0.06 10.17
C MET A 35 -23.75 -0.95 9.06
N GLN A 36 -22.78 -1.32 8.24
CA GLN A 36 -22.95 -2.36 7.22
C GLN A 36 -23.27 -3.72 7.86
N ALA A 37 -22.59 -4.05 8.94
CA ALA A 37 -22.84 -5.27 9.70
C ALA A 37 -24.28 -5.31 10.24
N VAL A 38 -24.74 -4.21 10.86
CA VAL A 38 -26.10 -4.13 11.40
C VAL A 38 -27.16 -4.29 10.31
N LYS A 39 -26.95 -3.69 9.13
CA LYS A 39 -27.89 -3.83 7.99
C LYS A 39 -28.01 -5.25 7.44
N LYS A 40 -26.92 -6.03 7.54
CA LYS A 40 -26.83 -7.40 6.98
C LYS A 40 -26.95 -8.48 8.05
N PHE A 41 -27.10 -8.10 9.32
CA PHE A 41 -27.19 -9.04 10.42
C PHE A 41 -28.52 -9.75 10.45
N ASP A 42 -28.47 -11.06 10.55
CA ASP A 42 -29.62 -11.92 10.69
C ASP A 42 -29.59 -12.58 12.08
N PRO A 43 -30.51 -12.19 12.99
CA PRO A 43 -30.55 -12.72 14.35
C PRO A 43 -30.93 -14.20 14.43
N ASP A 44 -31.65 -14.73 13.43
CA ASP A 44 -32.15 -16.11 13.41
C ASP A 44 -31.02 -17.14 13.20
N LYS A 45 -29.85 -16.68 12.76
CA LYS A 45 -28.65 -17.52 12.61
C LYS A 45 -27.93 -17.86 13.92
N GLY A 46 -28.41 -17.39 15.07
CA GLY A 46 -27.90 -17.74 16.39
C GLY A 46 -26.55 -17.14 16.79
N PHE A 47 -25.95 -16.27 15.97
CA PHE A 47 -24.68 -15.61 16.30
C PHE A 47 -24.92 -14.24 16.96
N ARG A 48 -23.97 -13.82 17.82
CA ARG A 48 -24.02 -12.48 18.40
C ARG A 48 -23.59 -11.42 17.39
N LEU A 49 -24.32 -10.29 17.37
CA LEU A 49 -24.01 -9.15 16.50
C LEU A 49 -22.54 -8.70 16.67
N ALA A 50 -22.01 -8.65 17.88
CA ALA A 50 -20.63 -8.25 18.14
C ALA A 50 -19.60 -9.11 17.38
N THR A 51 -19.81 -10.43 17.32
CA THR A 51 -18.93 -11.36 16.62
C THR A 51 -19.00 -11.14 15.10
N TYR A 52 -20.20 -10.95 14.56
CA TYR A 52 -20.41 -10.69 13.15
C TYR A 52 -19.86 -9.31 12.75
N ALA A 53 -20.14 -8.27 13.54
CA ALA A 53 -19.69 -6.91 13.30
C ALA A 53 -18.16 -6.77 13.32
N MET A 54 -17.46 -7.55 14.15
CA MET A 54 -16.01 -7.51 14.24
C MET A 54 -15.33 -7.76 12.89
N TRP A 55 -15.86 -8.62 12.03
CA TRP A 55 -15.35 -8.89 10.69
C TRP A 55 -15.54 -7.69 9.75
N TRP A 56 -16.71 -7.08 9.79
CA TRP A 56 -17.03 -5.91 8.99
C TRP A 56 -16.22 -4.69 9.39
N ILE A 57 -16.08 -4.46 10.70
CA ILE A 57 -15.26 -3.36 11.24
C ILE A 57 -13.81 -3.53 10.81
N LYS A 58 -13.22 -4.73 10.96
CA LYS A 58 -11.85 -5.00 10.54
C LYS A 58 -11.68 -4.81 9.03
N ALA A 59 -12.60 -5.32 8.22
CA ALA A 59 -12.54 -5.19 6.77
C ALA A 59 -12.57 -3.72 6.33
N ALA A 60 -13.48 -2.91 6.88
CA ALA A 60 -13.58 -1.49 6.56
C ALA A 60 -12.30 -0.73 6.95
N ILE A 61 -11.77 -0.94 8.16
CA ILE A 61 -10.53 -0.31 8.61
C ILE A 61 -9.35 -0.75 7.73
N GLN A 62 -9.23 -2.03 7.41
CA GLN A 62 -8.13 -2.53 6.57
C GLN A 62 -8.20 -1.97 5.14
N GLU A 63 -9.39 -1.87 4.57
CA GLU A 63 -9.57 -1.26 3.25
C GLU A 63 -9.18 0.22 3.27
N TYR A 64 -9.59 0.96 4.29
CA TYR A 64 -9.20 2.35 4.49
C TYR A 64 -7.68 2.51 4.62
N VAL A 65 -7.04 1.69 5.48
CA VAL A 65 -5.59 1.71 5.67
C VAL A 65 -4.86 1.49 4.35
N LEU A 66 -5.23 0.47 3.55
CA LEU A 66 -4.59 0.20 2.26
C LEU A 66 -4.78 1.32 1.23
N ARG A 67 -5.89 2.05 1.31
CA ARG A 67 -6.19 3.17 0.41
C ARG A 67 -5.46 4.45 0.79
N SER A 68 -5.31 4.71 2.09
CA SER A 68 -4.87 6.00 2.62
C SER A 68 -3.43 6.01 3.13
N TRP A 69 -2.76 4.84 3.19
CA TRP A 69 -1.40 4.72 3.72
C TRP A 69 -0.35 5.34 2.78
N SER A 70 -0.56 5.29 1.46
CA SER A 70 0.35 5.78 0.43
C SER A 70 -0.44 6.38 -0.74
N LEU A 71 0.12 7.39 -1.40
CA LEU A 71 -0.42 7.96 -2.65
C LEU A 71 -0.45 6.90 -3.76
N VAL A 72 0.56 6.04 -3.81
CA VAL A 72 0.60 4.91 -4.73
C VAL A 72 -0.18 3.74 -4.14
N LYS A 73 -1.25 3.33 -4.81
CA LYS A 73 -2.12 2.25 -4.36
C LYS A 73 -1.34 0.96 -4.08
N MET A 74 -1.45 0.49 -2.85
CA MET A 74 -0.83 -0.75 -2.39
C MET A 74 -1.87 -1.85 -2.13
N GLY A 75 -1.41 -3.11 -2.14
CA GLY A 75 -2.27 -4.22 -1.76
C GLY A 75 -3.38 -4.53 -2.76
N THR A 76 -3.09 -4.55 -4.06
CA THR A 76 -4.05 -4.90 -5.10
C THR A 76 -4.39 -6.39 -5.10
N THR A 77 -3.42 -7.26 -4.78
CA THR A 77 -3.61 -8.71 -4.70
C THR A 77 -3.82 -9.18 -3.25
N THR A 78 -4.39 -10.38 -3.09
CA THR A 78 -4.57 -11.00 -1.77
C THR A 78 -3.22 -11.24 -1.07
N ALA A 79 -2.18 -11.64 -1.83
CA ALA A 79 -0.82 -11.82 -1.35
C ALA A 79 -0.23 -10.53 -0.79
N GLN A 80 -0.36 -9.42 -1.53
CA GLN A 80 0.12 -8.11 -1.10
C GLN A 80 -0.60 -7.59 0.14
N LYS A 81 -1.92 -7.79 0.24
CA LYS A 81 -2.68 -7.45 1.45
C LYS A 81 -2.19 -8.25 2.66
N LYS A 82 -1.98 -9.54 2.48
CA LYS A 82 -1.47 -10.44 3.53
C LYS A 82 -0.07 -10.01 4.00
N LEU A 83 0.81 -9.67 3.06
CA LEU A 83 2.14 -9.13 3.34
C LEU A 83 2.06 -7.81 4.10
N PHE A 84 1.33 -6.84 3.60
CA PHE A 84 1.24 -5.50 4.20
C PHE A 84 0.88 -5.55 5.69
N PHE A 85 -0.11 -6.36 6.09
CA PHE A 85 -0.54 -6.43 7.49
C PHE A 85 0.33 -7.33 8.38
N ASN A 86 1.06 -8.28 7.81
CA ASN A 86 1.81 -9.25 8.61
C ASN A 86 3.33 -9.05 8.56
N LEU A 87 3.88 -8.41 7.50
CA LEU A 87 5.32 -8.30 7.30
C LEU A 87 6.03 -7.66 8.49
N LYS A 88 5.55 -6.51 8.97
CA LYS A 88 6.15 -5.80 10.11
C LYS A 88 6.17 -6.65 11.38
N LYS A 89 5.10 -7.40 11.64
CA LYS A 89 5.02 -8.29 12.82
C LYS A 89 6.00 -9.44 12.72
N ILE A 90 6.07 -10.08 11.54
CA ILE A 90 6.97 -11.23 11.31
C ILE A 90 8.41 -10.76 11.29
N LYS A 91 8.73 -9.63 10.64
CA LYS A 91 10.07 -9.03 10.65
C LYS A 91 10.57 -8.81 12.09
N ASN A 92 9.73 -8.24 12.96
CA ASN A 92 10.08 -8.02 14.35
C ASN A 92 10.28 -9.32 15.15
N GLN A 93 9.65 -10.43 14.74
CA GLN A 93 9.85 -11.74 15.37
C GLN A 93 11.14 -12.43 14.92
N ILE A 94 11.51 -12.28 13.64
CA ILE A 94 12.69 -12.93 13.06
C ILE A 94 13.95 -12.12 13.33
N ALA A 95 13.87 -10.81 13.23
CA ALA A 95 15.00 -9.89 13.36
C ALA A 95 14.60 -8.64 14.16
N PRO A 96 14.44 -8.76 15.50
CA PRO A 96 14.22 -7.61 16.35
C PRO A 96 15.42 -6.68 16.25
N ASN A 97 15.23 -5.41 15.96
CA ASN A 97 16.26 -4.37 15.80
C ASN A 97 17.03 -4.34 14.47
N GLN A 98 16.58 -5.02 13.43
CA GLN A 98 17.17 -4.86 12.10
C GLN A 98 16.33 -3.84 11.30
N ASP A 99 16.85 -2.60 11.23
CA ASP A 99 16.36 -1.61 10.28
C ASP A 99 17.11 -1.79 8.95
N GLY A 100 16.37 -1.90 7.85
CA GLY A 100 16.94 -2.05 6.53
C GLY A 100 16.42 -3.24 5.74
N ASP A 101 17.15 -3.59 4.67
CA ASP A 101 16.79 -4.69 3.78
C ASP A 101 16.84 -6.04 4.50
N LEU A 102 15.94 -6.92 4.10
CA LEU A 102 15.87 -8.30 4.60
C LEU A 102 16.99 -9.13 3.97
N LYS A 103 17.61 -10.01 4.77
CA LYS A 103 18.54 -11.03 4.26
C LYS A 103 17.79 -12.12 3.51
N ASP A 104 18.45 -12.79 2.58
CA ASP A 104 17.84 -13.84 1.75
C ASP A 104 17.19 -14.96 2.57
N ASP A 105 17.80 -15.36 3.68
CA ASP A 105 17.24 -16.38 4.56
C ASP A 105 15.94 -15.93 5.24
N GLN A 106 15.87 -14.65 5.63
CA GLN A 106 14.69 -14.03 6.23
C GLN A 106 13.57 -13.90 5.20
N VAL A 107 13.91 -13.53 3.95
CA VAL A 107 12.93 -13.46 2.85
C VAL A 107 12.33 -14.84 2.60
N LYS A 108 13.14 -15.90 2.53
CA LYS A 108 12.67 -17.27 2.35
C LYS A 108 11.78 -17.73 3.51
N GLU A 109 12.12 -17.39 4.74
CA GLU A 109 11.33 -17.73 5.91
C GLU A 109 9.95 -17.01 5.90
N ILE A 110 9.93 -15.71 5.58
CA ILE A 110 8.70 -14.93 5.46
C ILE A 110 7.82 -15.46 4.32
N SER A 111 8.42 -15.72 3.16
CA SER A 111 7.77 -16.31 1.99
C SER A 111 7.08 -17.62 2.36
N LYS A 112 7.78 -18.52 3.05
CA LYS A 112 7.24 -19.82 3.50
C LYS A 112 6.11 -19.65 4.53
N ARG A 113 6.24 -18.73 5.51
CA ARG A 113 5.22 -18.50 6.55
C ARG A 113 3.94 -17.89 6.00
N LEU A 114 4.06 -17.01 5.02
CA LEU A 114 2.92 -16.31 4.44
C LEU A 114 2.40 -16.95 3.16
N ASP A 115 3.11 -17.96 2.62
CA ASP A 115 2.78 -18.58 1.34
C ASP A 115 2.65 -17.53 0.23
N VAL A 116 3.74 -16.76 0.04
CA VAL A 116 3.82 -15.65 -0.93
C VAL A 116 5.19 -15.70 -1.59
N ASP A 117 5.27 -15.27 -2.85
CA ASP A 117 6.53 -15.26 -3.58
C ASP A 117 7.60 -14.34 -2.92
N SER A 118 8.86 -14.75 -3.01
CA SER A 118 10.00 -14.04 -2.42
C SER A 118 10.21 -12.65 -3.01
N THR A 119 9.94 -12.47 -4.31
CA THR A 119 10.02 -11.15 -4.99
C THR A 119 8.99 -10.17 -4.43
N GLU A 120 7.77 -10.63 -4.13
CA GLU A 120 6.73 -9.83 -3.50
C GLU A 120 7.11 -9.40 -2.07
N VAL A 121 7.80 -10.28 -1.31
CA VAL A 121 8.29 -9.94 0.03
C VAL A 121 9.33 -8.81 -0.03
N ILE A 122 10.29 -8.90 -0.94
CA ILE A 122 11.34 -7.88 -1.14
C ILE A 122 10.70 -6.55 -1.56
N ASN A 123 9.83 -6.58 -2.57
CA ASN A 123 9.15 -5.39 -3.08
C ASN A 123 8.31 -4.71 -1.99
N MET A 124 7.56 -5.48 -1.21
CA MET A 124 6.76 -4.94 -0.11
C MET A 124 7.64 -4.36 0.99
N ASN A 125 8.76 -5.03 1.36
CA ASN A 125 9.69 -4.51 2.36
C ASN A 125 10.25 -3.15 1.94
N ARG A 126 10.71 -3.01 0.69
CA ARG A 126 11.24 -1.75 0.15
C ARG A 126 10.22 -0.63 0.18
N ARG A 127 8.96 -0.92 -0.22
CA ARG A 127 7.87 0.06 -0.18
C ARG A 127 7.50 0.50 1.25
N MET A 128 7.62 -0.40 2.22
CA MET A 128 7.28 -0.11 3.62
C MET A 128 8.41 0.55 4.40
N MET A 129 9.65 0.56 3.88
CA MET A 129 10.81 1.17 4.53
C MET A 129 10.90 2.68 4.33
N GLY A 130 10.40 3.19 3.21
CA GLY A 130 10.45 4.62 2.86
C GLY A 130 9.08 5.27 2.96
N GLN A 131 9.01 6.45 3.57
CA GLN A 131 7.88 7.35 3.37
C GLN A 131 8.07 8.07 2.02
N GLU A 132 6.95 8.39 1.37
CA GLU A 132 6.95 9.23 0.18
C GLU A 132 7.53 10.61 0.54
N LYS A 133 8.49 11.06 -0.25
CA LYS A 133 9.10 12.38 -0.09
C LYS A 133 8.41 13.36 -1.04
N SER A 134 8.26 14.60 -0.59
CA SER A 134 7.82 15.66 -1.47
C SER A 134 8.96 16.04 -2.44
N LEU A 135 8.64 16.23 -3.71
CA LEU A 135 9.60 16.73 -4.69
C LEU A 135 9.94 18.22 -4.45
N ASN A 136 9.07 18.92 -3.73
CA ASN A 136 9.27 20.32 -3.36
C ASN A 136 10.05 20.46 -2.04
N ASP A 137 10.48 19.36 -1.41
CA ASP A 137 11.33 19.48 -0.24
C ASP A 137 12.73 19.95 -0.65
N PRO A 138 13.35 20.90 0.10
CA PRO A 138 14.69 21.34 -0.18
C PRO A 138 15.69 20.20 0.01
N ILE A 139 16.70 20.11 -0.86
CA ILE A 139 17.75 19.08 -0.81
C ILE A 139 18.54 19.20 0.48
N LYS A 140 18.83 20.43 0.89
CA LYS A 140 19.46 20.73 2.17
C LYS A 140 18.72 21.85 2.88
N ALA A 141 18.73 21.80 4.19
CA ALA A 141 18.10 22.83 5.00
C ALA A 141 18.74 24.20 4.72
N GLY A 142 17.94 25.15 4.20
CA GLY A 142 18.39 26.51 3.88
C GLY A 142 18.85 26.76 2.45
N GLU A 143 18.84 25.75 1.57
CA GLU A 143 19.03 25.92 0.13
C GLU A 143 17.67 26.08 -0.58
N ALA A 144 17.69 26.81 -1.71
CA ALA A 144 16.49 27.03 -2.51
C ALA A 144 16.22 25.89 -3.51
N ASP A 145 17.20 24.98 -3.72
CA ASP A 145 17.12 23.89 -4.66
C ASP A 145 16.21 22.77 -4.13
N GLU A 146 15.21 22.40 -4.91
CA GLU A 146 14.24 21.35 -4.61
C GLU A 146 14.61 20.04 -5.30
N TRP A 147 14.11 18.90 -4.79
CA TRP A 147 14.34 17.60 -5.42
C TRP A 147 13.84 17.53 -6.86
N GLN A 148 12.80 18.30 -7.20
CA GLN A 148 12.27 18.35 -8.57
C GLN A 148 13.26 18.93 -9.57
N ASP A 149 14.14 19.88 -9.17
CA ASP A 149 15.11 20.53 -10.03
C ASP A 149 16.21 19.57 -10.50
N TRP A 150 16.38 18.47 -9.80
CA TRP A 150 17.35 17.42 -10.12
C TRP A 150 16.79 16.30 -10.99
N LEU A 151 15.47 16.31 -11.26
CA LEU A 151 14.88 15.32 -12.14
C LEU A 151 15.19 15.66 -13.60
N VAL A 152 15.95 14.79 -14.25
CA VAL A 152 16.26 14.89 -15.66
C VAL A 152 15.22 14.09 -16.45
N ASP A 153 14.69 14.69 -17.49
CA ASP A 153 13.84 13.99 -18.45
C ASP A 153 14.73 13.18 -19.41
N ASP A 154 14.70 11.86 -19.26
CA ASP A 154 15.44 10.91 -20.12
C ASP A 154 14.70 10.63 -21.44
N SER A 155 13.57 11.29 -21.72
CA SER A 155 12.88 11.13 -22.99
C SER A 155 13.75 11.64 -24.14
N LEU A 156 13.71 10.92 -25.27
CA LEU A 156 14.41 11.33 -26.47
C LEU A 156 13.93 12.72 -26.90
N ASP A 157 14.86 13.57 -27.33
CA ASP A 157 14.55 14.88 -27.86
C ASP A 157 13.54 14.74 -29.02
N GLN A 158 12.57 15.66 -29.07
CA GLN A 158 11.52 15.65 -30.06
C GLN A 158 12.07 15.69 -31.47
N GLU A 159 13.19 16.39 -31.72
CA GLU A 159 13.89 16.42 -32.98
C GLU A 159 14.39 15.03 -33.40
N LEU A 160 14.99 14.28 -32.47
CA LEU A 160 15.46 12.91 -32.72
C LEU A 160 14.30 11.95 -33.00
N ILE A 161 13.18 12.10 -32.32
CA ILE A 161 11.98 11.26 -32.53
C ILE A 161 11.43 11.51 -33.95
N ILE A 162 11.33 12.77 -34.36
CA ILE A 162 10.82 13.14 -35.70
C ILE A 162 11.78 12.68 -36.78
N SER A 163 13.08 12.90 -36.61
CA SER A 163 14.12 12.46 -37.56
C SER A 163 14.09 10.94 -37.78
N GLN A 164 14.04 10.15 -36.68
CA GLN A 164 13.94 8.70 -36.79
C GLN A 164 12.66 8.24 -37.46
N LYS A 165 11.55 8.92 -37.20
CA LYS A 165 10.28 8.61 -37.87
C LYS A 165 10.31 8.91 -39.36
N GLN A 166 10.87 10.03 -39.77
CA GLN A 166 11.05 10.38 -41.19
C GLN A 166 11.97 9.39 -41.91
N GLU A 167 13.13 9.08 -41.30
CA GLU A 167 14.02 8.07 -41.90
C GLU A 167 13.35 6.69 -42.05
N TYR A 168 12.50 6.32 -41.12
CA TYR A 168 11.76 5.06 -41.22
C TYR A 168 10.72 5.10 -42.36
N GLU A 169 10.00 6.22 -42.50
CA GLU A 169 9.01 6.40 -43.55
C GLU A 169 9.69 6.42 -44.94
N ASP A 170 10.79 7.15 -45.09
CA ASP A 170 11.58 7.19 -46.33
C ASP A 170 12.13 5.80 -46.74
N LYS A 171 12.67 5.05 -45.79
CA LYS A 171 13.11 3.67 -46.01
C LYS A 171 11.98 2.75 -46.44
N LYS A 172 10.80 2.92 -45.83
CA LYS A 172 9.61 2.16 -46.18
C LYS A 172 9.08 2.48 -47.60
N GLU A 173 9.11 3.74 -47.99
CA GLU A 173 8.74 4.15 -49.37
C GLU A 173 9.69 3.58 -50.40
N LEU A 174 11.00 3.62 -50.12
CA LEU A 174 12.02 3.03 -51.03
C LEU A 174 11.81 1.50 -51.18
N LEU A 175 11.49 0.81 -50.13
CA LEU A 175 11.23 -0.63 -50.18
C LEU A 175 9.92 -0.99 -50.95
N ASN A 176 8.91 -0.13 -50.85
CA ASN A 176 7.64 -0.34 -51.58
C ASN A 176 7.70 0.06 -53.04
N SER A 177 8.69 0.85 -53.44
CA SER A 177 8.90 1.31 -54.86
C SER A 177 9.81 0.39 -55.65
N SER A 178 10.45 -0.60 -55.02
CA SER A 178 11.29 -1.63 -55.63
C SER A 178 10.52 -2.90 -55.90
#